data_415c268d514f67ea14b54996042cc97b
#
_entry.id   415c268d514f67ea14b54996042cc97b
#
_cell.length_a   1.000
_cell.length_b   1.000
_cell.length_c   1.000
_cell.angle_alpha   90.00
_cell.angle_beta   90.00
_cell.angle_gamma   90.00
#
_symmetry.space_group_name_H-M   'P 1'
#
loop_
_entity.id
_entity.type
_entity.pdbx_description
1 polymer ?
#
loop_
_entity_poly.entity_id
_entity_poly.type
_entity_poly.pdbx_seq_one_letter_code
_entity_poly.pdbx_strand_id
1 'polypeptide(L)'
;TEKAPFDNVKVRQALNYAVDKKAIIEAVYQGAGTAAKNPLPPTIWSYNDEIQDYPYDPEKAKQLLAEAGYPNGFETDFWIQPVVRASNPNPKRMAELVMADWAKVGVKANPVTFEWADYQKRAKAGELTAGIFGWSGDNGDPDNFLSPLLASANAGNSNFARFKNAEFDALLDKAIGLTNKDE
;
A
#
# COMPACT_ATOMS: atom_id res chain seq x y z
N THR A 1 -2.03 2.92 9.50
CA THR A 1 -1.57 1.93 10.49
C THR A 1 -1.89 2.32 11.94
N GLU A 2 -2.51 3.46 12.16
CA GLU A 2 -2.85 3.96 13.52
C GLU A 2 -4.28 3.58 13.96
N LYS A 3 -5.13 3.12 13.05
CA LYS A 3 -6.56 2.85 13.33
C LYS A 3 -6.86 1.36 13.20
N ALA A 4 -7.68 0.85 14.12
CA ALA A 4 -8.25 -0.48 13.96
C ALA A 4 -9.14 -0.57 12.70
N PRO A 5 -9.12 -1.72 12.02
CA PRO A 5 -8.34 -2.91 12.29
C PRO A 5 -6.92 -2.88 11.68
N PHE A 6 -6.54 -1.80 10.98
CA PHE A 6 -5.28 -1.69 10.23
C PHE A 6 -4.04 -1.45 11.11
N ASP A 7 -4.19 -1.19 12.39
CA ASP A 7 -3.13 -1.18 13.39
C ASP A 7 -2.56 -2.59 13.66
N ASN A 8 -3.37 -3.64 13.44
CA ASN A 8 -2.93 -5.03 13.55
C ASN A 8 -2.17 -5.48 12.29
N VAL A 9 -0.91 -5.93 12.48
CA VAL A 9 -0.06 -6.40 11.38
C VAL A 9 -0.65 -7.61 10.65
N LYS A 10 -1.32 -8.54 11.36
CA LYS A 10 -1.93 -9.72 10.74
C LYS A 10 -3.07 -9.34 9.79
N VAL A 11 -3.85 -8.29 10.13
CA VAL A 11 -4.87 -7.77 9.22
C VAL A 11 -4.23 -7.24 7.94
N ARG A 12 -3.17 -6.44 8.04
CA ARG A 12 -2.47 -5.93 6.85
C ARG A 12 -1.87 -7.04 5.99
N GLN A 13 -1.27 -8.06 6.62
CA GLN A 13 -0.77 -9.26 5.92
C GLN A 13 -1.90 -10.02 5.23
N ALA A 14 -3.01 -10.26 5.93
CA ALA A 14 -4.18 -10.95 5.38
C ALA A 14 -4.71 -10.26 4.12
N LEU A 15 -4.83 -8.93 4.16
CA LEU A 15 -5.30 -8.15 3.02
C LEU A 15 -4.34 -8.17 1.82
N ASN A 16 -3.04 -8.34 2.07
CA ASN A 16 -2.07 -8.59 0.99
C ASN A 16 -2.23 -9.98 0.37
N TYR A 17 -2.39 -11.03 1.18
CA TYR A 17 -2.67 -12.40 0.69
C TYR A 17 -4.01 -12.49 -0.06
N ALA A 18 -4.97 -11.65 0.28
CA ALA A 18 -6.30 -11.67 -0.33
C ALA A 18 -6.34 -11.07 -1.75
N VAL A 19 -5.33 -10.31 -2.18
CA VAL A 19 -5.36 -9.57 -3.46
C VAL A 19 -4.64 -10.34 -4.57
N ASP A 20 -5.37 -10.63 -5.66
CA ASP A 20 -4.79 -11.18 -6.89
C ASP A 20 -4.10 -10.08 -7.72
N LYS A 21 -2.84 -9.81 -7.39
CA LYS A 21 -2.03 -8.80 -8.08
C LYS A 21 -1.88 -9.08 -9.57
N LYS A 22 -1.81 -10.37 -9.96
CA LYS A 22 -1.68 -10.76 -11.36
C LYS A 22 -2.93 -10.41 -12.16
N ALA A 23 -4.10 -10.70 -11.62
CA ALA A 23 -5.37 -10.32 -12.25
C ALA A 23 -5.52 -8.80 -12.38
N ILE A 24 -5.04 -8.04 -11.40
CA ILE A 24 -5.04 -6.57 -11.45
C ILE A 24 -4.10 -6.06 -12.55
N ILE A 25 -2.87 -6.58 -12.64
CA ILE A 25 -1.90 -6.21 -13.67
C ILE A 25 -2.49 -6.44 -15.06
N GLU A 26 -3.11 -7.60 -15.28
CA GLU A 26 -3.74 -7.91 -16.55
C GLU A 26 -4.92 -6.98 -16.86
N ALA A 27 -5.83 -6.79 -15.91
CA ALA A 27 -7.07 -6.05 -16.15
C ALA A 27 -6.92 -4.52 -16.18
N VAL A 28 -5.91 -3.97 -15.48
CA VAL A 28 -5.72 -2.52 -15.32
C VAL A 28 -4.55 -2.02 -16.16
N TYR A 29 -3.49 -2.80 -16.26
CA TYR A 29 -2.25 -2.43 -16.94
C TYR A 29 -2.00 -3.22 -18.23
N GLN A 30 -2.95 -4.05 -18.67
CA GLN A 30 -2.84 -4.86 -19.89
C GLN A 30 -1.58 -5.74 -19.91
N GLY A 31 -1.20 -6.27 -18.76
CA GLY A 31 0.02 -7.04 -18.58
C GLY A 31 1.33 -6.21 -18.47
N ALA A 32 1.25 -4.91 -18.69
CA ALA A 32 2.42 -4.01 -18.65
C ALA A 32 2.76 -3.57 -17.21
N GLY A 33 3.11 -4.52 -16.33
CA GLY A 33 3.47 -4.20 -14.96
C GLY A 33 4.16 -5.36 -14.26
N THR A 34 4.87 -5.05 -13.18
CA THR A 34 5.47 -6.03 -12.29
C THR A 34 4.85 -5.89 -10.90
N ALA A 35 4.43 -7.01 -10.31
CA ALA A 35 3.92 -6.99 -8.93
C ALA A 35 5.04 -6.55 -7.99
N ALA A 36 4.77 -5.49 -7.22
CA ALA A 36 5.71 -5.01 -6.22
C ALA A 36 5.72 -5.93 -5.01
N LYS A 37 6.90 -6.24 -4.51
CA LYS A 37 7.12 -6.98 -3.25
C LYS A 37 7.80 -6.14 -2.17
N ASN A 38 8.20 -4.93 -2.51
CA ASN A 38 8.68 -3.90 -1.59
C ASN A 38 8.35 -2.50 -2.15
N PRO A 39 8.56 -1.41 -1.39
CA PRO A 39 8.21 -0.06 -1.81
C PRO A 39 9.01 0.49 -2.99
N LEU A 40 10.10 -0.16 -3.38
CA LEU A 40 10.96 0.28 -4.47
C LEU A 40 10.62 -0.42 -5.78
N PRO A 41 10.66 0.26 -6.92
CA PRO A 41 10.66 -0.39 -8.22
C PRO A 41 11.94 -1.22 -8.45
N PRO A 42 11.88 -2.33 -9.21
CA PRO A 42 13.05 -3.19 -9.46
C PRO A 42 14.16 -2.51 -10.26
N THR A 43 13.90 -1.34 -10.81
CA THR A 43 14.90 -0.51 -11.52
C THR A 43 15.74 0.38 -10.59
N ILE A 44 15.39 0.47 -9.32
CA ILE A 44 16.15 1.25 -8.35
C ILE A 44 17.32 0.43 -7.80
N TRP A 45 18.49 1.03 -7.74
CA TRP A 45 19.77 0.37 -7.45
C TRP A 45 19.83 -0.37 -6.10
N SER A 46 19.04 0.03 -5.10
CA SER A 46 18.96 -0.64 -3.79
C SER A 46 17.79 -1.63 -3.68
N TYR A 47 17.16 -2.01 -4.83
CA TYR A 47 16.07 -2.97 -4.80
C TYR A 47 16.55 -4.33 -4.28
N ASN A 48 15.91 -4.83 -3.22
CA ASN A 48 16.21 -6.14 -2.67
C ASN A 48 15.28 -7.20 -3.28
N ASP A 49 15.83 -8.04 -4.13
CA ASP A 49 15.09 -9.11 -4.82
C ASP A 49 14.85 -10.35 -3.94
N GLU A 50 15.54 -10.46 -2.78
CA GLU A 50 15.37 -11.57 -1.85
C GLU A 50 14.10 -11.48 -1.01
N ILE A 51 13.48 -10.29 -0.94
CA ILE A 51 12.21 -10.08 -0.24
C ILE A 51 11.13 -10.94 -0.89
N GLN A 52 10.48 -11.76 -0.07
CA GLN A 52 9.36 -12.59 -0.51
C GLN A 52 8.07 -11.78 -0.56
N ASP A 53 7.37 -11.87 -1.70
CA ASP A 53 6.03 -11.30 -1.84
C ASP A 53 4.99 -12.11 -1.06
N TYR A 54 3.83 -11.50 -0.85
CA TYR A 54 2.61 -12.17 -0.41
C TYR A 54 1.91 -12.78 -1.64
N PRO A 55 1.96 -14.12 -1.85
CA PRO A 55 1.22 -14.73 -2.95
C PRO A 55 -0.29 -14.61 -2.70
N TYR A 56 -1.06 -14.65 -3.79
CA TYR A 56 -2.52 -14.71 -3.67
C TYR A 56 -2.95 -16.00 -2.99
N ASP A 57 -3.44 -15.91 -1.76
CA ASP A 57 -3.87 -17.04 -0.92
C ASP A 57 -5.03 -16.60 -0.01
N PRO A 58 -6.28 -16.66 -0.49
CA PRO A 58 -7.44 -16.28 0.29
C PRO A 58 -7.65 -17.12 1.56
N GLU A 59 -7.22 -18.38 1.58
CA GLU A 59 -7.36 -19.22 2.77
C GLU A 59 -6.37 -18.79 3.86
N LYS A 60 -5.14 -18.46 3.49
CA LYS A 60 -4.17 -17.86 4.41
C LYS A 60 -4.66 -16.51 4.93
N ALA A 61 -5.28 -15.71 4.06
CA ALA A 61 -5.89 -14.44 4.46
C ALA A 61 -6.97 -14.63 5.53
N LYS A 62 -7.91 -15.55 5.33
CA LYS A 62 -8.95 -15.89 6.32
C LYS A 62 -8.36 -16.35 7.64
N GLN A 63 -7.34 -17.21 7.60
CA GLN A 63 -6.65 -17.66 8.79
C GLN A 63 -6.07 -16.49 9.59
N LEU A 64 -5.35 -15.59 8.93
CA LEU A 64 -4.74 -14.42 9.57
C LEU A 64 -5.80 -13.44 10.12
N LEU A 65 -6.92 -13.26 9.42
CA LEU A 65 -8.05 -12.45 9.92
C LEU A 65 -8.63 -13.08 11.20
N ALA A 66 -8.84 -14.39 11.22
CA ALA A 66 -9.33 -15.08 12.40
C ALA A 66 -8.36 -14.94 13.59
N GLU A 67 -7.06 -15.11 13.37
CA GLU A 67 -6.02 -14.90 14.38
C GLU A 67 -5.94 -13.45 14.87
N ALA A 68 -6.33 -12.49 14.03
CA ALA A 68 -6.42 -11.08 14.38
C ALA A 68 -7.70 -10.70 15.12
N GLY A 69 -8.64 -11.65 15.33
CA GLY A 69 -9.92 -11.41 16.00
C GLY A 69 -11.08 -11.09 15.05
N TYR A 70 -10.89 -11.29 13.74
CA TYR A 70 -11.90 -11.01 12.71
C TYR A 70 -12.27 -12.27 11.91
N PRO A 71 -12.75 -13.37 12.55
CA PRO A 71 -13.03 -14.64 11.86
C PRO A 71 -14.12 -14.52 10.78
N ASN A 72 -14.99 -13.51 10.87
CA ASN A 72 -16.05 -13.24 9.90
C ASN A 72 -15.74 -12.02 9.03
N GLY A 73 -14.49 -11.53 9.06
CA GLY A 73 -14.10 -10.29 8.39
C GLY A 73 -14.57 -9.03 9.13
N PHE A 74 -14.62 -7.93 8.42
CA PHE A 74 -15.06 -6.63 8.94
C PHE A 74 -15.53 -5.72 7.79
N GLU A 75 -16.10 -4.57 8.15
CA GLU A 75 -16.51 -3.54 7.20
C GLU A 75 -15.57 -2.33 7.28
N THR A 76 -15.21 -1.74 6.14
CA THR A 76 -14.35 -0.56 6.06
C THR A 76 -14.66 0.27 4.82
N ASP A 77 -14.29 1.55 4.83
CA ASP A 77 -14.28 2.35 3.62
C ASP A 77 -13.04 2.03 2.78
N PHE A 78 -13.22 2.05 1.47
CA PHE A 78 -12.14 1.96 0.49
C PHE A 78 -12.13 3.20 -0.41
N TRP A 79 -11.09 4.00 -0.29
CA TRP A 79 -11.00 5.29 -0.98
C TRP A 79 -10.49 5.12 -2.40
N ILE A 80 -11.33 5.47 -3.36
CA ILE A 80 -11.03 5.41 -4.79
C ILE A 80 -10.45 6.75 -5.21
N GLN A 81 -9.25 6.73 -5.77
CA GLN A 81 -8.61 7.92 -6.32
C GLN A 81 -9.47 8.50 -7.45
N PRO A 82 -9.87 9.80 -7.39
CA PRO A 82 -10.80 10.38 -8.35
C PRO A 82 -10.15 10.77 -9.70
N VAL A 83 -8.82 10.70 -9.77
CA VAL A 83 -8.04 11.12 -10.94
C VAL A 83 -7.25 9.96 -11.53
N VAL A 84 -7.21 9.90 -12.85
CA VAL A 84 -6.35 8.97 -13.59
C VAL A 84 -4.90 9.47 -13.55
N ARG A 85 -3.96 8.56 -13.33
CA ARG A 85 -2.51 8.82 -13.34
C ARG A 85 -1.80 7.71 -14.10
N ALA A 86 -0.57 7.97 -14.57
CA ALA A 86 0.24 6.92 -15.18
C ALA A 86 0.47 5.73 -14.23
N SER A 87 0.62 6.00 -12.92
CA SER A 87 0.72 4.99 -11.87
C SER A 87 -0.59 4.24 -11.58
N ASN A 88 -1.74 4.77 -11.99
CA ASN A 88 -3.05 4.13 -11.88
C ASN A 88 -3.96 4.58 -13.03
N PRO A 89 -3.92 3.90 -14.18
CA PRO A 89 -4.65 4.28 -15.38
C PRO A 89 -6.16 4.02 -15.27
N ASN A 90 -6.60 3.20 -14.33
CA ASN A 90 -8.02 2.94 -14.11
C ASN A 90 -8.31 2.74 -12.60
N PRO A 91 -8.38 3.83 -11.81
CA PRO A 91 -8.56 3.76 -10.36
C PRO A 91 -9.84 3.02 -9.94
N LYS A 92 -10.93 3.22 -10.69
CA LYS A 92 -12.20 2.57 -10.40
C LYS A 92 -12.09 1.05 -10.58
N ARG A 93 -11.55 0.60 -11.72
CA ARG A 93 -11.39 -0.83 -12.00
C ARG A 93 -10.46 -1.51 -11.01
N MET A 94 -9.36 -0.86 -10.65
CA MET A 94 -8.44 -1.36 -9.64
C MET A 94 -9.14 -1.53 -8.28
N ALA A 95 -9.88 -0.53 -7.84
CA ALA A 95 -10.63 -0.60 -6.59
C ALA A 95 -11.69 -1.71 -6.61
N GLU A 96 -12.43 -1.85 -7.69
CA GLU A 96 -13.42 -2.93 -7.87
C GLU A 96 -12.80 -4.32 -7.70
N LEU A 97 -11.62 -4.55 -8.28
CA LEU A 97 -10.91 -5.82 -8.16
C LEU A 97 -10.44 -6.09 -6.73
N VAL A 98 -9.81 -5.10 -6.09
CA VAL A 98 -9.36 -5.23 -4.70
C VAL A 98 -10.54 -5.49 -3.76
N MET A 99 -11.62 -4.72 -3.88
CA MET A 99 -12.81 -4.88 -3.05
C MET A 99 -13.49 -6.26 -3.27
N ALA A 100 -13.53 -6.74 -4.52
CA ALA A 100 -14.06 -8.07 -4.84
C ALA A 100 -13.20 -9.18 -4.22
N ASP A 101 -11.88 -9.04 -4.23
CA ASP A 101 -10.98 -9.99 -3.62
C ASP A 101 -11.09 -9.98 -2.08
N TRP A 102 -11.18 -8.81 -1.46
CA TRP A 102 -11.41 -8.69 -0.02
C TRP A 102 -12.75 -9.29 0.41
N ALA A 103 -13.79 -9.17 -0.41
CA ALA A 103 -15.10 -9.77 -0.12
C ALA A 103 -15.03 -11.31 -0.03
N LYS A 104 -14.13 -11.97 -0.76
CA LYS A 104 -13.93 -13.45 -0.70
C LYS A 104 -13.42 -13.92 0.68
N VAL A 105 -12.81 -13.01 1.43
CA VAL A 105 -12.28 -13.28 2.78
C VAL A 105 -13.10 -12.63 3.89
N GLY A 106 -14.31 -12.15 3.55
CA GLY A 106 -15.25 -11.59 4.53
C GLY A 106 -15.08 -10.09 4.79
N VAL A 107 -14.15 -9.41 4.11
CA VAL A 107 -13.94 -7.98 4.29
C VAL A 107 -14.80 -7.20 3.30
N LYS A 108 -15.81 -6.50 3.84
CA LYS A 108 -16.70 -5.64 3.06
C LYS A 108 -16.11 -4.24 2.95
N ALA A 109 -15.69 -3.88 1.76
CA ALA A 109 -15.15 -2.55 1.47
C ALA A 109 -16.21 -1.67 0.78
N ASN A 110 -16.52 -0.51 1.37
CA ASN A 110 -17.46 0.45 0.81
C ASN A 110 -16.69 1.48 -0.02
N PRO A 111 -17.06 1.69 -1.30
CA PRO A 111 -16.35 2.65 -2.14
C PRO A 111 -16.64 4.09 -1.70
N VAL A 112 -15.58 4.87 -1.49
CA VAL A 112 -15.65 6.29 -1.15
C VAL A 112 -14.77 7.08 -2.12
N THR A 113 -15.24 8.23 -2.57
CA THR A 113 -14.45 9.15 -3.37
C THR A 113 -14.80 10.59 -3.02
N PHE A 114 -13.88 11.50 -3.26
CA PHE A 114 -14.01 12.93 -3.03
C PHE A 114 -13.42 13.67 -4.24
N GLU A 115 -13.67 14.96 -4.37
CA GLU A 115 -12.91 15.81 -5.28
C GLU A 115 -11.41 15.77 -4.88
N TRP A 116 -10.49 15.90 -5.86
CA TRP A 116 -9.07 15.60 -5.65
C TRP A 116 -8.41 16.41 -4.52
N ALA A 117 -8.71 17.71 -4.43
CA ALA A 117 -8.13 18.54 -3.39
C ALA A 117 -8.66 18.15 -1.98
N ASP A 118 -9.95 17.84 -1.88
CA ASP A 118 -10.57 17.37 -0.63
C ASP A 118 -10.07 15.96 -0.28
N TYR A 119 -9.93 15.07 -1.27
CA TYR A 119 -9.34 13.75 -1.10
C TYR A 119 -7.95 13.83 -0.43
N GLN A 120 -7.07 14.66 -0.97
CA GLN A 120 -5.72 14.85 -0.41
C GLN A 120 -5.76 15.46 0.99
N LYS A 121 -6.57 16.49 1.21
CA LYS A 121 -6.73 17.16 2.50
C LYS A 121 -7.16 16.18 3.58
N ARG A 122 -8.18 15.39 3.32
CA ARG A 122 -8.72 14.38 4.25
C ARG A 122 -7.74 13.24 4.49
N ALA A 123 -7.05 12.77 3.45
CA ALA A 123 -6.01 11.74 3.59
C ALA A 123 -4.87 12.21 4.49
N LYS A 124 -4.40 13.47 4.32
CA LYS A 124 -3.40 14.09 5.21
C LYS A 124 -3.91 14.24 6.65
N ALA A 125 -5.18 14.56 6.83
CA ALA A 125 -5.82 14.63 8.15
C ALA A 125 -5.98 13.25 8.83
N GLY A 126 -5.66 12.15 8.10
CA GLY A 126 -5.74 10.79 8.64
C GLY A 126 -7.15 10.20 8.59
N GLU A 127 -8.05 10.74 7.77
CA GLU A 127 -9.39 10.18 7.59
C GLU A 127 -9.37 8.90 6.73
N LEU A 128 -8.36 8.75 5.86
CA LEU A 128 -8.16 7.58 5.03
C LEU A 128 -8.06 6.31 5.88
N THR A 129 -8.90 5.33 5.59
CA THR A 129 -8.86 3.99 6.20
C THR A 129 -8.11 3.00 5.32
N ALA A 130 -8.58 2.80 4.11
CA ALA A 130 -7.91 2.00 3.08
C ALA A 130 -8.08 2.68 1.72
N GLY A 131 -7.10 2.55 0.83
CA GLY A 131 -7.15 3.15 -0.50
C GLY A 131 -5.86 2.92 -1.27
N ILE A 132 -5.82 3.44 -2.48
CA ILE A 132 -4.69 3.26 -3.40
C ILE A 132 -4.13 4.64 -3.75
N PHE A 133 -2.83 4.79 -3.58
CA PHE A 133 -2.06 5.92 -4.07
C PHE A 133 -0.91 5.42 -4.95
N GLY A 134 -0.60 6.19 -5.98
CA GLY A 134 0.59 5.98 -6.79
C GLY A 134 1.72 6.94 -6.42
N TRP A 135 2.94 6.51 -6.64
CA TRP A 135 4.14 7.33 -6.51
C TRP A 135 5.04 7.14 -7.72
N SER A 136 5.69 8.19 -8.15
CA SER A 136 6.70 8.17 -9.22
C SER A 136 7.99 8.75 -8.68
N GLY A 137 9.11 8.07 -8.91
CA GLY A 137 10.42 8.56 -8.53
C GLY A 137 10.94 9.58 -9.56
N ASP A 138 11.57 10.64 -9.07
CA ASP A 138 12.02 11.76 -9.90
C ASP A 138 13.51 11.66 -10.28
N ASN A 139 14.33 10.98 -9.47
CA ASN A 139 15.79 11.02 -9.57
C ASN A 139 16.47 9.65 -9.54
N GLY A 140 15.71 8.55 -9.47
CA GLY A 140 16.26 7.19 -9.39
C GLY A 140 16.93 6.85 -8.04
N ASP A 141 16.77 7.69 -7.03
CA ASP A 141 17.27 7.45 -5.69
C ASP A 141 16.22 6.73 -4.83
N PRO A 142 16.59 5.69 -4.05
CA PRO A 142 15.70 5.00 -3.13
C PRO A 142 15.02 5.93 -2.13
N ASP A 143 15.70 6.97 -1.66
CA ASP A 143 15.17 7.93 -0.71
C ASP A 143 13.91 8.63 -1.25
N ASN A 144 13.81 8.83 -2.56
CA ASN A 144 12.64 9.42 -3.20
C ASN A 144 11.34 8.58 -3.05
N PHE A 145 11.47 7.33 -2.65
CA PHE A 145 10.37 6.43 -2.32
C PHE A 145 10.23 6.24 -0.80
N LEU A 146 11.33 5.93 -0.13
CA LEU A 146 11.30 5.48 1.26
C LEU A 146 10.94 6.62 2.22
N SER A 147 11.61 7.76 2.13
CA SER A 147 11.36 8.89 3.02
C SER A 147 9.96 9.51 2.86
N PRO A 148 9.48 9.86 1.65
CA PRO A 148 8.15 10.42 1.48
C PRO A 148 7.03 9.49 1.93
N LEU A 149 7.15 8.18 1.63
CA LEU A 149 6.05 7.24 1.81
C LEU A 149 6.03 6.59 3.19
N LEU A 150 7.18 6.45 3.87
CA LEU A 150 7.30 5.61 5.05
C LEU A 150 7.95 6.29 6.26
N ALA A 151 8.76 7.36 6.09
CA ALA A 151 9.34 8.04 7.24
C ALA A 151 8.26 8.59 8.18
N SER A 152 8.46 8.42 9.49
CA SER A 152 7.51 8.86 10.52
C SER A 152 7.25 10.36 10.47
N ALA A 153 8.27 11.17 10.12
CA ALA A 153 8.15 12.62 9.96
C ALA A 153 7.18 13.04 8.85
N ASN A 154 6.93 12.17 7.87
CA ASN A 154 6.00 12.42 6.76
C ASN A 154 4.57 11.91 7.03
N ALA A 155 4.28 11.38 8.22
CA ALA A 155 2.93 11.00 8.61
C ALA A 155 2.01 12.25 8.65
N GLY A 156 0.92 12.21 7.88
CA GLY A 156 0.05 13.37 7.70
C GLY A 156 0.47 14.31 6.56
N ASN A 157 1.51 13.94 5.80
CA ASN A 157 1.87 14.59 4.54
C ASN A 157 1.77 13.59 3.38
N SER A 158 2.86 12.94 2.97
CA SER A 158 2.89 11.93 1.90
C SER A 158 2.84 10.50 2.41
N ASN A 159 3.22 10.23 3.65
CA ASN A 159 3.01 8.96 4.32
C ASN A 159 1.54 8.84 4.78
N PHE A 160 0.65 8.58 3.83
CA PHE A 160 -0.79 8.40 4.09
C PHE A 160 -1.10 7.14 4.90
N ALA A 161 -0.24 6.14 4.85
CA ALA A 161 -0.34 4.94 5.67
C ALA A 161 -0.11 5.24 7.16
N ARG A 162 0.47 6.41 7.48
CA ARG A 162 0.85 6.84 8.84
C ARG A 162 1.69 5.77 9.53
N PHE A 163 2.54 5.12 8.73
CA PHE A 163 3.53 4.17 9.23
C PHE A 163 4.56 4.91 10.08
N LYS A 164 4.90 4.33 11.23
CA LYS A 164 5.89 4.88 12.15
C LYS A 164 6.74 3.73 12.70
N ASN A 165 8.05 3.84 12.55
CA ASN A 165 9.01 2.89 13.09
C ASN A 165 10.34 3.59 13.31
N ALA A 166 10.75 3.73 14.56
CA ALA A 166 11.98 4.46 14.92
C ALA A 166 13.26 3.79 14.39
N GLU A 167 13.28 2.47 14.29
CA GLU A 167 14.43 1.74 13.72
C GLU A 167 14.54 2.00 12.21
N PHE A 168 13.41 1.98 11.51
CA PHE A 168 13.37 2.35 10.09
C PHE A 168 13.81 3.79 9.85
N ASP A 169 13.31 4.74 10.65
CA ASP A 169 13.70 6.16 10.55
C ASP A 169 15.21 6.33 10.78
N ALA A 170 15.78 5.65 11.76
CA ALA A 170 17.22 5.70 12.03
C ALA A 170 18.06 5.11 10.87
N LEU A 171 17.57 4.08 10.19
CA LEU A 171 18.22 3.53 9.00
C LEU A 171 18.16 4.51 7.82
N LEU A 172 17.04 5.20 7.63
CA LEU A 172 16.93 6.25 6.61
C LEU A 172 17.91 7.40 6.87
N ASP A 173 17.93 7.92 8.10
CA ASP A 173 18.84 9.02 8.50
C ASP A 173 20.31 8.64 8.27
N LYS A 174 20.67 7.38 8.59
CA LYS A 174 22.00 6.86 8.31
C LYS A 174 22.28 6.80 6.81
N ALA A 175 21.36 6.27 6.02
CA ALA A 175 21.52 6.08 4.58
C ALA A 175 21.70 7.40 3.84
N ILE A 176 20.94 8.45 4.21
CA ILE A 176 21.05 9.79 3.60
C ILE A 176 22.46 10.39 3.78
N GLY A 177 23.16 10.04 4.87
CA GLY A 177 24.51 10.50 5.14
C GLY A 177 25.63 9.73 4.41
N LEU A 178 25.32 8.60 3.76
CA LEU A 178 26.32 7.79 3.07
C LEU A 178 26.63 8.34 1.69
N THR A 179 27.91 8.30 1.33
CA THR A 179 28.39 8.70 0.00
C THR A 179 28.75 7.50 -0.87
N ASN A 180 28.87 6.33 -0.26
CA ASN A 180 29.17 5.07 -0.92
C ASN A 180 27.88 4.21 -0.99
N LYS A 181 27.50 3.80 -2.18
CA LYS A 181 26.29 2.98 -2.42
C LYS A 181 26.39 1.54 -1.91
N ASP A 182 27.61 1.07 -1.63
CA ASP A 182 27.85 -0.30 -1.17
C ASP A 182 27.76 -0.43 0.37
N GLU A 183 27.60 0.69 1.09
CA GLU A 183 27.40 0.74 2.53
C GLU A 183 25.91 0.75 2.91
#